data_904fb9403ce2303b5c59129e9d98ebe8
#
_entry.id   904fb9403ce2303b5c59129e9d98ebe8
#
_cell.length_a   1.000
_cell.length_b   1.000
_cell.length_c   1.000
_cell.angle_alpha   90.00
_cell.angle_beta   90.00
_cell.angle_gamma   90.00
#
_symmetry.space_group_name_H-M   'P 1'
#
loop_
_entity.id
_entity.type
_entity.pdbx_description
1 polymer ?
#
loop_
_entity_poly.entity_id
_entity_poly.type
_entity_poly.pdbx_seq_one_letter_code
_entity_poly.pdbx_strand_id
1 'polypeptide(L)'
;MADGSGDMKVVAVGCATPEHRYDQSALMEAFTAYWSAKHHNVERVSRLHRAVQVSGRNLALPLEAYASMSGFGETSRVYAEVGLDVAAAAVRDALDRAQVDPEEVDILYFTTVTGVGVPSLDARLIGRVGLRPDVRRVPMFGLGCVGGAAGLARLREAMCAHPTGVGLLLSVELCSLTLQREDLSIANLISSGLFGDGGA
;
A
#
# COMPACT_ATOMS: atom_id res chain seq x y z
N MET A 1 22.51 -16.87 -31.53
CA MET A 1 22.05 -16.17 -30.32
C MET A 1 20.61 -16.64 -30.09
N ALA A 2 20.38 -17.48 -29.08
CA ALA A 2 19.03 -17.94 -28.75
C ALA A 2 18.24 -16.71 -28.29
N ASP A 3 17.06 -16.53 -28.88
CA ASP A 3 16.08 -15.54 -28.48
C ASP A 3 15.64 -15.87 -27.04
N GLY A 4 16.27 -15.18 -26.07
CA GLY A 4 16.02 -15.34 -24.65
C GLY A 4 14.74 -14.64 -24.16
N SER A 5 13.77 -14.43 -25.03
CA SER A 5 12.43 -13.98 -24.66
C SER A 5 11.60 -15.16 -24.14
N GLY A 6 12.03 -15.78 -23.04
CA GLY A 6 11.12 -16.60 -22.27
C GLY A 6 9.91 -15.74 -21.93
N ASP A 7 8.72 -16.14 -22.40
CA ASP A 7 7.46 -15.43 -22.26
C ASP A 7 7.13 -15.32 -20.75
N MET A 8 7.54 -14.20 -20.14
CA MET A 8 7.27 -13.93 -18.73
C MET A 8 5.80 -13.62 -18.57
N LYS A 9 5.14 -14.32 -17.64
CA LYS A 9 3.70 -14.20 -17.43
C LYS A 9 3.41 -13.74 -16.00
N VAL A 10 2.44 -12.85 -15.85
CA VAL A 10 1.79 -12.64 -14.56
C VAL A 10 0.82 -13.79 -14.34
N VAL A 11 1.10 -14.64 -13.37
CA VAL A 11 0.34 -15.87 -13.12
C VAL A 11 -0.81 -15.66 -12.15
N ALA A 12 -0.67 -14.74 -11.19
CA ALA A 12 -1.73 -14.37 -10.28
C ALA A 12 -1.55 -12.94 -9.76
N VAL A 13 -2.62 -12.39 -9.19
CA VAL A 13 -2.63 -11.16 -8.42
C VAL A 13 -3.42 -11.43 -7.14
N GLY A 14 -2.82 -11.12 -6.00
CA GLY A 14 -3.47 -11.13 -4.70
C GLY A 14 -3.70 -9.72 -4.19
N CYS A 15 -4.74 -9.54 -3.36
CA CYS A 15 -5.07 -8.25 -2.78
C CYS A 15 -5.49 -8.40 -1.32
N ALA A 16 -5.16 -7.40 -0.52
CA ALA A 16 -5.65 -7.30 0.86
C ALA A 16 -5.89 -5.84 1.24
N THR A 17 -6.83 -5.64 2.15
CA THR A 17 -7.12 -4.34 2.74
C THR A 17 -7.18 -4.47 4.26
N PRO A 18 -6.90 -3.40 5.02
CA PRO A 18 -7.21 -3.38 6.45
C PRO A 18 -8.71 -3.61 6.69
N GLU A 19 -9.06 -4.05 7.91
CA GLU A 19 -10.44 -4.43 8.25
C GLU A 19 -11.41 -3.27 8.40
N HIS A 20 -10.92 -2.07 8.75
CA HIS A 20 -11.74 -0.91 9.09
C HIS A 20 -12.29 -0.22 7.85
N ARG A 21 -13.44 -0.68 7.35
CA ARG A 21 -14.09 -0.08 6.20
C ARG A 21 -15.13 0.95 6.62
N TYR A 22 -15.08 2.12 5.97
CA TYR A 22 -16.04 3.20 6.17
C TYR A 22 -16.62 3.68 4.83
N ASP A 23 -17.90 3.99 4.84
CA ASP A 23 -18.54 4.67 3.73
C ASP A 23 -18.03 6.10 3.61
N GLN A 24 -18.02 6.64 2.40
CA GLN A 24 -17.51 8.00 2.15
C GLN A 24 -18.30 9.07 2.92
N SER A 25 -19.59 8.86 3.15
CA SER A 25 -20.42 9.78 3.97
C SER A 25 -19.92 9.87 5.42
N ALA A 26 -19.64 8.74 6.06
CA ALA A 26 -19.12 8.70 7.42
C ALA A 26 -17.76 9.38 7.53
N LEU A 27 -16.86 9.14 6.55
CA LEU A 27 -15.57 9.81 6.49
C LEU A 27 -15.70 11.32 6.28
N MET A 28 -16.64 11.75 5.41
CA MET A 28 -16.93 13.17 5.20
C MET A 28 -17.43 13.85 6.48
N GLU A 29 -18.30 13.20 7.25
CA GLU A 29 -18.78 13.73 8.52
C GLU A 29 -17.63 13.94 9.51
N ALA A 30 -16.76 12.94 9.65
CA ALA A 30 -15.61 13.01 10.54
C ALA A 30 -14.62 14.11 10.12
N PHE A 31 -14.29 14.22 8.84
CA PHE A 31 -13.42 15.29 8.32
C PHE A 31 -14.06 16.67 8.44
N THR A 32 -15.38 16.75 8.17
CA THR A 32 -16.13 17.99 8.33
C THR A 32 -16.12 18.47 9.78
N ALA A 33 -16.38 17.57 10.72
CA ALA A 33 -16.33 17.88 12.15
C ALA A 33 -14.94 18.36 12.58
N TYR A 34 -13.90 17.69 12.08
CA TYR A 34 -12.50 18.05 12.42
C TYR A 34 -12.08 19.40 11.84
N TRP A 35 -12.41 19.68 10.56
CA TRP A 35 -11.98 20.90 9.89
C TRP A 35 -12.95 22.08 10.01
N SER A 36 -14.18 21.87 10.51
CA SER A 36 -15.18 22.95 10.65
C SER A 36 -14.67 24.13 11.49
N ALA A 37 -13.85 23.87 12.49
CA ALA A 37 -13.26 24.93 13.34
C ALA A 37 -12.07 25.65 12.66
N LYS A 38 -11.48 25.09 11.62
CA LYS A 38 -10.24 25.57 11.00
C LYS A 38 -10.40 26.05 9.55
N HIS A 39 -11.40 25.56 8.85
CA HIS A 39 -11.61 25.86 7.43
C HIS A 39 -12.79 26.80 7.23
N HIS A 40 -12.56 27.91 6.52
CA HIS A 40 -13.60 28.92 6.24
C HIS A 40 -14.72 28.43 5.29
N ASN A 41 -14.52 27.32 4.60
CA ASN A 41 -15.49 26.80 3.62
C ASN A 41 -15.59 25.27 3.66
N VAL A 42 -16.27 24.75 4.67
CA VAL A 42 -16.55 23.32 4.84
C VAL A 42 -17.34 22.72 3.68
N GLU A 43 -18.24 23.50 3.08
CA GLU A 43 -19.01 23.06 1.91
C GLU A 43 -18.11 22.74 0.72
N ARG A 44 -17.01 23.49 0.54
CA ARG A 44 -16.02 23.21 -0.49
C ARG A 44 -15.34 21.86 -0.26
N VAL A 45 -14.97 21.51 0.98
CA VAL A 45 -14.41 20.22 1.32
C VAL A 45 -15.38 19.10 0.99
N SER A 46 -16.62 19.21 1.43
CA SER A 46 -17.69 18.24 1.14
C SER A 46 -17.94 18.07 -0.36
N ARG A 47 -17.86 19.15 -1.14
CA ARG A 47 -18.01 19.11 -2.60
C ARG A 47 -16.83 18.41 -3.27
N LEU A 48 -15.59 18.63 -2.82
CA LEU A 48 -14.39 17.94 -3.30
C LEU A 48 -14.48 16.44 -3.02
N HIS A 49 -14.85 16.04 -1.81
CA HIS A 49 -15.00 14.62 -1.45
C HIS A 49 -16.11 13.91 -2.23
N ARG A 50 -17.22 14.61 -2.57
CA ARG A 50 -18.22 14.04 -3.47
C ARG A 50 -17.76 13.91 -4.90
N ALA A 51 -16.92 14.84 -5.36
CA ALA A 51 -16.43 14.86 -6.74
C ALA A 51 -15.42 13.74 -7.05
N VAL A 52 -14.74 13.16 -6.04
CA VAL A 52 -13.81 12.03 -6.25
C VAL A 52 -14.52 10.70 -6.55
N GLN A 53 -15.84 10.61 -6.37
CA GLN A 53 -16.69 9.45 -6.71
C GLN A 53 -16.24 8.13 -6.04
N VAL A 54 -15.66 8.20 -4.85
CA VAL A 54 -15.30 7.05 -4.03
C VAL A 54 -16.47 6.75 -3.08
N SER A 55 -16.97 5.53 -3.08
CA SER A 55 -18.11 5.12 -2.25
C SER A 55 -17.74 4.78 -0.82
N GLY A 56 -16.51 4.31 -0.58
CA GLY A 56 -15.99 3.98 0.74
C GLY A 56 -14.54 3.54 0.66
N ARG A 57 -13.86 3.52 1.80
CA ARG A 57 -12.43 3.18 1.89
C ARG A 57 -12.14 2.35 3.12
N ASN A 58 -11.10 1.53 3.02
CA ASN A 58 -10.51 0.86 4.17
C ASN A 58 -9.43 1.76 4.77
N LEU A 59 -9.32 1.77 6.09
CA LEU A 59 -8.35 2.53 6.86
C LEU A 59 -7.53 1.59 7.74
N ALA A 60 -6.27 1.95 7.99
CA ALA A 60 -5.35 1.17 8.83
C ALA A 60 -5.84 1.01 10.27
N LEU A 61 -6.55 2.00 10.80
CA LEU A 61 -7.04 2.04 12.17
C LEU A 61 -8.53 2.39 12.20
N PRO A 62 -9.21 2.12 13.34
CA PRO A 62 -10.52 2.69 13.62
C PRO A 62 -10.48 4.22 13.52
N LEU A 63 -11.56 4.82 13.03
CA LEU A 63 -11.63 6.27 12.74
C LEU A 63 -11.29 7.14 13.95
N GLU A 64 -11.69 6.71 15.13
CA GLU A 64 -11.47 7.40 16.40
C GLU A 64 -9.98 7.47 16.78
N ALA A 65 -9.19 6.46 16.39
CA ALA A 65 -7.77 6.39 16.73
C ALA A 65 -6.96 7.51 16.06
N TYR A 66 -7.40 8.00 14.90
CA TYR A 66 -6.69 9.09 14.21
C TYR A 66 -6.72 10.41 14.97
N ALA A 67 -7.69 10.62 15.86
CA ALA A 67 -7.78 11.86 16.67
C ALA A 67 -6.60 12.03 17.63
N SER A 68 -6.08 10.93 18.18
CA SER A 68 -4.97 10.93 19.15
C SER A 68 -3.61 10.69 18.50
N MET A 69 -3.58 10.25 17.25
CA MET A 69 -2.32 9.92 16.56
C MET A 69 -1.44 11.16 16.37
N SER A 70 -0.18 11.07 16.75
CA SER A 70 0.75 12.18 16.70
C SER A 70 2.13 11.78 16.18
N GLY A 71 2.59 12.51 15.17
CA GLY A 71 3.95 12.46 14.68
C GLY A 71 4.35 11.22 13.89
N PHE A 72 5.48 11.36 13.22
CA PHE A 72 6.02 10.37 12.28
C PHE A 72 6.35 9.02 12.93
N GLY A 73 6.82 9.02 14.18
CA GLY A 73 7.19 7.77 14.87
C GLY A 73 6.00 6.85 15.10
N GLU A 74 4.85 7.42 15.48
CA GLU A 74 3.64 6.65 15.70
C GLU A 74 3.05 6.12 14.40
N THR A 75 2.94 6.96 13.37
CA THR A 75 2.45 6.53 12.05
C THR A 75 3.34 5.46 11.43
N SER A 76 4.68 5.56 11.59
CA SER A 76 5.62 4.54 11.12
C SER A 76 5.49 3.22 11.87
N ARG A 77 5.21 3.25 13.17
CA ARG A 77 4.96 2.03 13.96
C ARG A 77 3.68 1.34 13.49
N VAL A 78 2.59 2.08 13.35
CA VAL A 78 1.32 1.54 12.84
C VAL A 78 1.50 1.00 11.42
N TYR A 79 2.20 1.72 10.55
CA TYR A 79 2.52 1.23 9.22
C TYR A 79 3.29 -0.10 9.26
N ALA A 80 4.26 -0.23 10.15
CA ALA A 80 5.05 -1.45 10.26
C ALA A 80 4.25 -2.65 10.78
N GLU A 81 3.22 -2.42 11.59
CA GLU A 81 2.33 -3.45 12.13
C GLU A 81 1.21 -3.81 11.12
N VAL A 82 0.35 -2.86 10.80
CA VAL A 82 -0.80 -3.07 9.90
C VAL A 82 -0.35 -3.36 8.47
N GLY A 83 0.68 -2.65 8.00
CA GLY A 83 1.24 -2.88 6.66
C GLY A 83 1.81 -4.28 6.50
N LEU A 84 2.42 -4.85 7.55
CA LEU A 84 2.92 -6.23 7.52
C LEU A 84 1.77 -7.25 7.41
N ASP A 85 0.67 -7.03 8.11
CA ASP A 85 -0.49 -7.92 8.04
C ASP A 85 -1.17 -7.86 6.67
N VAL A 86 -1.35 -6.65 6.12
CA VAL A 86 -1.87 -6.43 4.75
C VAL A 86 -0.94 -7.05 3.71
N ALA A 87 0.38 -6.83 3.83
CA ALA A 87 1.39 -7.42 2.96
C ALA A 87 1.32 -8.95 2.97
N ALA A 88 1.28 -9.54 4.17
CA ALA A 88 1.24 -10.99 4.32
C ALA A 88 -0.04 -11.60 3.74
N ALA A 89 -1.17 -10.94 3.94
CA ALA A 89 -2.45 -11.40 3.38
C ALA A 89 -2.46 -11.33 1.85
N ALA A 90 -2.00 -10.20 1.26
CA ALA A 90 -1.93 -10.04 -0.19
C ALA A 90 -0.98 -11.05 -0.85
N VAL A 91 0.20 -11.27 -0.23
CA VAL A 91 1.18 -12.23 -0.76
C VAL A 91 0.66 -13.65 -0.68
N ARG A 92 0.04 -14.06 0.44
CA ARG A 92 -0.57 -15.39 0.54
C ARG A 92 -1.67 -15.60 -0.50
N ASP A 93 -2.58 -14.63 -0.66
CA ASP A 93 -3.63 -14.70 -1.68
C ASP A 93 -3.04 -14.85 -3.10
N ALA A 94 -1.95 -14.13 -3.42
CA ALA A 94 -1.27 -14.25 -4.71
C ALA A 94 -0.63 -15.63 -4.91
N LEU A 95 0.12 -16.11 -3.91
CA LEU A 95 0.82 -17.40 -3.97
C LEU A 95 -0.16 -18.58 -4.02
N ASP A 96 -1.23 -18.53 -3.22
CA ASP A 96 -2.29 -19.55 -3.23
C ASP A 96 -2.97 -19.63 -4.59
N ARG A 97 -3.31 -18.49 -5.20
CA ARG A 97 -3.90 -18.43 -6.54
C ARG A 97 -2.94 -18.90 -7.63
N ALA A 98 -1.64 -18.61 -7.47
CA ALA A 98 -0.59 -19.05 -8.39
C ALA A 98 -0.26 -20.54 -8.21
N GLN A 99 -0.64 -21.16 -7.08
CA GLN A 99 -0.19 -22.48 -6.62
C GLN A 99 1.34 -22.56 -6.55
N VAL A 100 1.96 -21.51 -5.99
CA VAL A 100 3.41 -21.38 -5.81
C VAL A 100 3.73 -21.47 -4.32
N ASP A 101 4.71 -22.29 -3.95
CA ASP A 101 5.21 -22.35 -2.59
C ASP A 101 6.00 -21.07 -2.27
N PRO A 102 5.83 -20.46 -1.08
CA PRO A 102 6.63 -19.31 -0.68
C PRO A 102 8.15 -19.49 -0.85
N GLU A 103 8.66 -20.70 -0.64
CA GLU A 103 10.09 -21.02 -0.81
C GLU A 103 10.56 -21.01 -2.27
N GLU A 104 9.65 -21.04 -3.25
CA GLU A 104 9.97 -20.94 -4.67
C GLU A 104 10.21 -19.50 -5.14
N VAL A 105 9.89 -18.49 -4.32
CA VAL A 105 10.08 -17.09 -4.68
C VAL A 105 11.57 -16.71 -4.66
N ASP A 106 12.13 -16.37 -5.80
CA ASP A 106 13.54 -16.01 -5.97
C ASP A 106 13.83 -14.54 -5.72
N ILE A 107 12.87 -13.67 -6.06
CA ILE A 107 13.05 -12.22 -5.94
C ILE A 107 11.76 -11.53 -5.53
N LEU A 108 11.87 -10.63 -4.55
CA LEU A 108 10.79 -9.78 -4.04
C LEU A 108 11.10 -8.31 -4.33
N TYR A 109 10.30 -7.68 -5.17
CA TYR A 109 10.25 -6.24 -5.31
C TYR A 109 9.16 -5.68 -4.40
N PHE A 110 9.50 -4.68 -3.64
CA PHE A 110 8.56 -4.03 -2.72
C PHE A 110 8.50 -2.53 -2.98
N THR A 111 7.31 -1.96 -3.10
CA THR A 111 7.12 -0.52 -3.31
C THR A 111 6.12 0.07 -2.33
N THR A 112 6.45 1.26 -1.82
CA THR A 112 5.59 2.09 -0.96
C THR A 112 6.04 3.54 -0.99
N VAL A 113 5.14 4.46 -0.64
CA VAL A 113 5.43 5.88 -0.34
C VAL A 113 4.79 6.34 0.96
N THR A 114 3.98 5.50 1.61
CA THR A 114 3.20 5.86 2.80
C THR A 114 3.82 5.42 4.11
N GLY A 115 4.91 4.64 4.06
CA GLY A 115 5.61 4.22 5.27
C GLY A 115 7.11 4.07 5.06
N VAL A 116 7.88 4.41 6.08
CA VAL A 116 9.35 4.28 6.10
C VAL A 116 9.75 3.46 7.31
N GLY A 117 10.63 2.50 7.10
CA GLY A 117 11.17 1.66 8.17
C GLY A 117 12.51 1.04 7.78
N VAL A 118 13.36 0.81 8.78
CA VAL A 118 14.64 0.09 8.64
C VAL A 118 14.69 -0.96 9.74
N PRO A 119 14.71 -2.26 9.39
CA PRO A 119 14.54 -2.83 8.05
C PRO A 119 13.17 -2.53 7.42
N SER A 120 13.12 -2.46 6.09
CA SER A 120 11.88 -2.25 5.33
C SER A 120 10.89 -3.41 5.49
N LEU A 121 9.63 -3.17 5.14
CA LEU A 121 8.52 -4.11 5.35
C LEU A 121 8.79 -5.49 4.71
N ASP A 122 9.36 -5.51 3.51
CA ASP A 122 9.73 -6.73 2.78
C ASP A 122 10.69 -7.64 3.57
N ALA A 123 11.61 -7.04 4.39
CA ALA A 123 12.49 -7.83 5.25
C ALA A 123 11.73 -8.57 6.35
N ARG A 124 10.72 -7.92 6.92
CA ARG A 124 9.88 -8.51 7.98
C ARG A 124 8.91 -9.55 7.41
N LEU A 125 8.55 -9.40 6.14
CA LEU A 125 7.62 -10.28 5.45
C LEU A 125 8.20 -11.69 5.24
N ILE A 126 9.52 -11.84 5.05
CA ILE A 126 10.18 -13.12 4.80
C ILE A 126 9.72 -14.18 5.82
N GLY A 127 9.96 -13.93 7.10
CA GLY A 127 9.56 -14.87 8.16
C GLY A 127 8.05 -14.96 8.37
N ARG A 128 7.28 -13.91 7.99
CA ARG A 128 5.83 -13.85 8.20
C ARG A 128 5.06 -14.76 7.23
N VAL A 129 5.56 -14.93 6.01
CA VAL A 129 4.91 -15.73 4.95
C VAL A 129 5.69 -16.99 4.57
N GLY A 130 6.89 -17.18 5.11
CA GLY A 130 7.70 -18.36 4.86
C GLY A 130 8.51 -18.29 3.56
N LEU A 131 8.88 -17.09 3.10
CA LEU A 131 9.83 -16.97 1.99
C LEU A 131 11.20 -17.52 2.38
N ARG A 132 11.96 -18.01 1.40
CA ARG A 132 13.33 -18.49 1.64
C ARG A 132 14.22 -17.37 2.20
N PRO A 133 15.14 -17.66 3.13
CA PRO A 133 15.95 -16.63 3.79
C PRO A 133 16.88 -15.84 2.86
N ASP A 134 17.24 -16.42 1.73
CA ASP A 134 18.12 -15.84 0.71
C ASP A 134 17.36 -15.22 -0.47
N VAL A 135 16.02 -15.04 -0.36
CA VAL A 135 15.23 -14.32 -1.36
C VAL A 135 15.84 -12.94 -1.62
N ARG A 136 16.02 -12.61 -2.88
CA ARG A 136 16.57 -11.30 -3.29
C ARG A 136 15.51 -10.23 -3.07
N ARG A 137 15.84 -9.18 -2.33
CA ARG A 137 14.91 -8.08 -2.03
C ARG A 137 15.33 -6.78 -2.70
N VAL A 138 14.35 -6.10 -3.28
CA VAL A 138 14.54 -4.78 -3.89
C VAL A 138 13.44 -3.84 -3.39
N PRO A 139 13.66 -3.19 -2.22
CA PRO A 139 12.75 -2.18 -1.74
C PRO A 139 12.88 -0.90 -2.58
N MET A 140 11.74 -0.39 -3.06
CA MET A 140 11.63 0.84 -3.83
C MET A 140 10.78 1.85 -3.08
N PHE A 141 11.26 3.07 -2.96
CA PHE A 141 10.57 4.15 -2.28
C PHE A 141 10.53 5.41 -3.16
N GLY A 142 9.44 6.19 -3.02
CA GLY A 142 9.35 7.51 -3.64
C GLY A 142 8.83 7.52 -5.08
N LEU A 143 8.36 6.39 -5.62
CA LEU A 143 7.80 6.32 -6.97
C LEU A 143 6.33 6.75 -7.04
N GLY A 144 5.65 6.89 -5.90
CA GLY A 144 4.23 7.25 -5.85
C GLY A 144 3.35 6.29 -6.62
N CYS A 145 2.29 6.81 -7.24
CA CYS A 145 1.30 6.00 -7.97
C CYS A 145 1.87 5.20 -9.15
N VAL A 146 3.07 5.53 -9.64
CA VAL A 146 3.74 4.77 -10.70
C VAL A 146 4.50 3.56 -10.17
N GLY A 147 4.59 3.39 -8.84
CA GLY A 147 5.38 2.35 -8.18
C GLY A 147 5.06 0.94 -8.65
N GLY A 148 3.77 0.60 -8.79
CA GLY A 148 3.36 -0.71 -9.29
C GLY A 148 3.80 -0.98 -10.73
N ALA A 149 3.57 -0.04 -11.64
CA ALA A 149 3.99 -0.17 -13.04
C ALA A 149 5.52 -0.20 -13.19
N ALA A 150 6.22 0.69 -12.48
CA ALA A 150 7.68 0.72 -12.48
C ALA A 150 8.27 -0.55 -11.86
N GLY A 151 7.68 -1.04 -10.77
CA GLY A 151 8.07 -2.28 -10.12
C GLY A 151 7.93 -3.48 -11.04
N LEU A 152 6.80 -3.59 -11.74
CA LEU A 152 6.58 -4.66 -12.70
C LEU A 152 7.61 -4.63 -13.85
N ALA A 153 7.92 -3.45 -14.37
CA ALA A 153 8.95 -3.29 -15.40
C ALA A 153 10.33 -3.74 -14.90
N ARG A 154 10.72 -3.31 -13.70
CA ARG A 154 12.01 -3.68 -13.07
C ARG A 154 12.08 -5.15 -12.72
N LEU A 155 10.99 -5.71 -12.19
CA LEU A 155 10.92 -7.15 -11.90
C LEU A 155 11.08 -7.96 -13.20
N ARG A 156 10.41 -7.56 -14.29
CA ARG A 156 10.60 -8.18 -15.59
C ARG A 156 12.06 -8.15 -16.05
N GLU A 157 12.72 -7.00 -15.94
CA GLU A 157 14.16 -6.86 -16.30
C GLU A 157 15.04 -7.83 -15.48
N ALA A 158 14.79 -7.92 -14.16
CA ALA A 158 15.53 -8.81 -13.28
C ALA A 158 15.28 -10.29 -13.62
N MET A 159 14.03 -10.66 -13.95
CA MET A 159 13.67 -12.03 -14.29
C MET A 159 14.25 -12.49 -15.65
N CYS A 160 14.68 -11.59 -16.54
CA CYS A 160 15.41 -11.99 -17.75
C CYS A 160 16.71 -12.76 -17.43
N ALA A 161 17.31 -12.53 -16.26
CA ALA A 161 18.46 -13.29 -15.77
C ALA A 161 18.08 -14.61 -15.06
N HIS A 162 16.79 -14.82 -14.82
CA HIS A 162 16.23 -15.98 -14.10
C HIS A 162 14.99 -16.50 -14.82
N PRO A 163 15.11 -17.06 -16.03
CA PRO A 163 13.98 -17.39 -16.90
C PRO A 163 13.03 -18.48 -16.37
N THR A 164 13.48 -19.27 -15.38
CA THR A 164 12.67 -20.30 -14.71
C THR A 164 12.29 -19.92 -13.29
N GLY A 165 12.67 -18.72 -12.84
CA GLY A 165 12.45 -18.27 -11.49
C GLY A 165 11.07 -17.67 -11.26
N VAL A 166 10.73 -17.48 -9.99
CA VAL A 166 9.50 -16.84 -9.54
C VAL A 166 9.83 -15.46 -8.98
N GLY A 167 9.20 -14.42 -9.55
CA GLY A 167 9.31 -13.05 -9.08
C GLY A 167 8.01 -12.58 -8.45
N LEU A 168 8.10 -11.89 -7.33
CA LEU A 168 6.98 -11.29 -6.60
C LEU A 168 7.13 -9.77 -6.59
N LEU A 169 6.11 -9.04 -6.99
CA LEU A 169 5.98 -7.61 -6.77
C LEU A 169 4.93 -7.36 -5.71
N LEU A 170 5.29 -6.64 -4.67
CA LEU A 170 4.40 -6.23 -3.59
C LEU A 170 4.32 -4.71 -3.52
N SER A 171 3.12 -4.17 -3.53
CA SER A 171 2.82 -2.76 -3.24
C SER A 171 1.95 -2.68 -1.99
N VAL A 172 2.33 -1.86 -1.01
CA VAL A 172 1.51 -1.62 0.20
C VAL A 172 1.44 -0.14 0.48
N GLU A 173 0.22 0.39 0.48
CA GLU A 173 -0.02 1.79 0.79
C GLU A 173 -1.07 1.93 1.89
N LEU A 174 -0.70 2.61 2.96
CA LEU A 174 -1.60 3.00 4.05
C LEU A 174 -1.74 4.53 4.06
N CYS A 175 -2.46 5.03 3.07
CA CYS A 175 -2.62 6.48 2.82
C CYS A 175 -3.29 7.20 3.97
N SER A 176 -4.14 6.52 4.75
CA SER A 176 -4.79 7.08 5.93
C SER A 176 -3.79 7.57 6.98
N LEU A 177 -2.61 6.94 7.06
CA LEU A 177 -1.55 7.31 7.99
C LEU A 177 -0.75 8.55 7.56
N THR A 178 -0.92 9.00 6.31
CA THR A 178 -0.21 10.17 5.77
C THR A 178 -1.01 11.47 5.87
N LEU A 179 -2.22 11.42 6.40
CA LEU A 179 -3.09 12.57 6.54
C LEU A 179 -2.43 13.68 7.36
N GLN A 180 -2.29 14.86 6.75
CA GLN A 180 -1.77 16.07 7.40
C GLN A 180 -2.94 16.92 7.90
N ARG A 181 -3.25 16.79 9.19
CA ARG A 181 -4.45 17.40 9.78
C ARG A 181 -4.43 18.92 9.78
N GLU A 182 -3.23 19.52 9.86
CA GLU A 182 -3.06 20.98 9.91
C GLU A 182 -2.88 21.59 8.50
N ASP A 183 -2.71 20.76 7.47
CA ASP A 183 -2.57 21.23 6.09
C ASP A 183 -3.94 21.38 5.41
N LEU A 184 -4.34 22.63 5.16
CA LEU A 184 -5.59 22.99 4.47
C LEU A 184 -5.41 23.18 2.96
N SER A 185 -4.27 22.75 2.40
CA SER A 185 -4.06 22.78 0.95
C SER A 185 -5.09 21.93 0.21
N ILE A 186 -5.41 22.35 -1.01
CA ILE A 186 -6.35 21.62 -1.87
C ILE A 186 -5.86 20.18 -2.10
N ALA A 187 -4.56 19.98 -2.25
CA ALA A 187 -3.95 18.68 -2.47
C ALA A 187 -4.24 17.74 -1.28
N ASN A 188 -4.02 18.19 -0.05
CA ASN A 188 -4.30 17.39 1.15
C ASN A 188 -5.81 17.11 1.31
N LEU A 189 -6.65 18.12 1.07
CA LEU A 189 -8.12 17.97 1.12
C LEU A 189 -8.64 16.95 0.10
N ILE A 190 -8.11 16.92 -1.11
CA ILE A 190 -8.49 15.93 -2.13
C ILE A 190 -7.97 14.56 -1.72
N SER A 191 -6.71 14.46 -1.31
CA SER A 191 -6.08 13.19 -0.91
C SER A 191 -6.83 12.52 0.23
N SER A 192 -7.27 13.31 1.22
CA SER A 192 -8.07 12.82 2.36
C SER A 192 -9.43 12.25 1.96
N GLY A 193 -9.96 12.63 0.79
CA GLY A 193 -11.22 12.09 0.24
C GLY A 193 -11.04 10.95 -0.76
N LEU A 194 -9.84 10.80 -1.35
CA LEU A 194 -9.61 9.92 -2.50
C LEU A 194 -8.93 8.61 -2.12
N PHE A 195 -7.85 8.66 -1.34
CA PHE A 195 -6.98 7.51 -1.12
C PHE A 195 -7.46 6.66 0.07
N GLY A 196 -7.46 5.33 -0.13
CA GLY A 196 -7.65 4.33 0.90
C GLY A 196 -6.39 3.49 1.10
N ASP A 197 -6.49 2.47 1.94
CA ASP A 197 -5.39 1.62 2.38
C ASP A 197 -5.52 0.21 1.78
N GLY A 198 -4.39 -0.38 1.37
CA GLY A 198 -4.37 -1.73 0.85
C GLY A 198 -3.00 -2.16 0.37
N GLY A 199 -2.93 -3.43 -0.06
CA GLY A 199 -1.75 -4.05 -0.67
C GLY A 199 -2.14 -5.01 -1.78
N ALA A 200 -1.26 -5.17 -2.74
CA ALA A 200 -1.37 -6.10 -3.86
C ALA A 200 0.02 -6.57 -4.31
#